data_daba085c1081d81062b1da79b388173b
#
_entry.id   daba085c1081d81062b1da79b388173b
#
_cell.length_a   1.000
_cell.length_b   1.000
_cell.length_c   1.000
_cell.angle_alpha   90.00
_cell.angle_beta   90.00
_cell.angle_gamma   90.00
#
_symmetry.space_group_name_H-M   'P 1'
#
loop_
_entity.id
_entity.type
_entity.pdbx_description
1 polymer ?
#
loop_
_entity_poly.entity_id
_entity_poly.type
_entity_poly.pdbx_seq_one_letter_code
_entity_poly.pdbx_strand_id
1 'polypeptide(L)'
;MKFDVLILGGGVSGMQCALVLGSGLSKPFAINKKAGIIIHQRASQLQNALFNNVLGLPPGKFGSDILIEGKKQLAALYPEVAQIEKEKVIAVENDKEGYQITTNKNTYFSKTVVIALNYAKPFSIKGLESFVIPHKKANPIKERIQLINKDHLIQKGLYCCGTIAGCRSQFAIAAGSGASVATDILTLWNNGNHTKVHDKKPIF
;
A
#
# COMPACT_ATOMS: atom_id res chain seq x y z
N MET A 1 -11.57 11.16 -10.33
CA MET A 1 -11.79 9.71 -10.50
C MET A 1 -12.19 9.13 -9.16
N LYS A 2 -13.11 8.12 -9.13
CA LYS A 2 -13.59 7.49 -7.88
C LYS A 2 -13.10 6.05 -7.80
N PHE A 3 -12.65 5.63 -6.60
CA PHE A 3 -12.17 4.30 -6.28
C PHE A 3 -12.95 3.69 -5.11
N ASP A 4 -13.00 2.36 -5.03
CA ASP A 4 -13.40 1.65 -3.82
C ASP A 4 -12.21 1.52 -2.86
N VAL A 5 -10.99 1.38 -3.40
CA VAL A 5 -9.73 1.44 -2.65
C VAL A 5 -8.65 2.18 -3.42
N LEU A 6 -7.94 3.09 -2.77
CA LEU A 6 -6.77 3.79 -3.31
C LEU A 6 -5.57 3.63 -2.37
N ILE A 7 -4.50 3.04 -2.90
CA ILE A 7 -3.24 2.82 -2.17
C ILE A 7 -2.33 4.01 -2.43
N LEU A 8 -1.78 4.60 -1.38
CA LEU A 8 -0.89 5.76 -1.45
C LEU A 8 0.55 5.31 -1.18
N GLY A 9 1.31 5.12 -2.25
CA GLY A 9 2.72 4.73 -2.21
C GLY A 9 3.03 3.40 -2.89
N GLY A 10 3.97 3.42 -3.84
CA GLY A 10 4.41 2.26 -4.64
C GLY A 10 5.69 1.60 -4.13
N GLY A 11 5.96 1.63 -2.81
CA GLY A 11 7.01 0.83 -2.17
C GLY A 11 6.60 -0.63 -2.01
N VAL A 12 7.40 -1.44 -1.28
CA VAL A 12 7.14 -2.89 -1.08
C VAL A 12 5.72 -3.14 -0.56
N SER A 13 5.34 -2.47 0.53
CA SER A 13 4.05 -2.72 1.17
C SER A 13 2.86 -2.31 0.29
N GLY A 14 2.94 -1.14 -0.36
CA GLY A 14 1.86 -0.68 -1.24
C GLY A 14 1.76 -1.51 -2.52
N MET A 15 2.88 -1.89 -3.12
CA MET A 15 2.89 -2.75 -4.31
C MET A 15 2.36 -4.15 -3.99
N GLN A 16 2.77 -4.74 -2.86
CA GLN A 16 2.24 -6.04 -2.43
C GLN A 16 0.74 -5.97 -2.12
N CYS A 17 0.28 -4.89 -1.49
CA CYS A 17 -1.15 -4.64 -1.28
C CYS A 17 -1.90 -4.58 -2.63
N ALA A 18 -1.35 -3.87 -3.62
CA ALA A 18 -1.95 -3.75 -4.94
C ALA A 18 -2.03 -5.10 -5.69
N LEU A 19 -0.96 -5.91 -5.62
CA LEU A 19 -0.93 -7.24 -6.24
C LEU A 19 -1.97 -8.18 -5.63
N VAL A 20 -2.09 -8.21 -4.30
CA VAL A 20 -3.09 -9.07 -3.62
C VAL A 20 -4.51 -8.59 -3.88
N LEU A 21 -4.76 -7.28 -3.87
CA LEU A 21 -6.07 -6.73 -4.26
C LEU A 21 -6.40 -7.07 -5.72
N GLY A 22 -5.43 -6.90 -6.63
CA GLY A 22 -5.60 -7.24 -8.05
C GLY A 22 -6.00 -8.69 -8.26
N SER A 23 -5.31 -9.63 -7.61
CA SER A 23 -5.66 -11.06 -7.61
C SER A 23 -7.09 -11.32 -7.10
N GLY A 24 -7.60 -10.46 -6.22
CA GLY A 24 -8.96 -10.55 -5.68
C GLY A 24 -10.05 -9.97 -6.58
N LEU A 25 -9.75 -9.07 -7.52
CA LEU A 25 -10.76 -8.34 -8.30
C LEU A 25 -11.60 -9.25 -9.22
N SER A 26 -11.08 -10.41 -9.61
CA SER A 26 -11.81 -11.41 -10.39
C SER A 26 -12.86 -12.20 -9.59
N LYS A 27 -12.90 -12.03 -8.26
CA LYS A 27 -13.87 -12.75 -7.41
C LYS A 27 -15.25 -12.11 -7.49
N PRO A 28 -16.35 -12.91 -7.39
CA PRO A 28 -17.72 -12.41 -7.50
C PRO A 28 -18.04 -11.22 -6.58
N PHE A 29 -17.49 -11.22 -5.35
CA PHE A 29 -17.71 -10.15 -4.37
C PHE A 29 -16.92 -8.86 -4.68
N ALA A 30 -15.97 -8.91 -5.61
CA ALA A 30 -15.07 -7.79 -5.94
C ALA A 30 -15.12 -7.36 -7.42
N ILE A 31 -15.85 -8.05 -8.28
CA ILE A 31 -15.86 -7.84 -9.75
C ILE A 31 -16.19 -6.40 -10.18
N ASN A 32 -16.96 -5.66 -9.38
CA ASN A 32 -17.33 -4.28 -9.66
C ASN A 32 -16.53 -3.26 -8.85
N LYS A 33 -15.49 -3.72 -8.13
CA LYS A 33 -14.64 -2.84 -7.32
C LYS A 33 -13.56 -2.20 -8.16
N LYS A 34 -13.28 -0.94 -7.87
CA LYS A 34 -12.22 -0.15 -8.52
C LYS A 34 -11.07 0.05 -7.55
N ALA A 35 -9.92 -0.52 -7.87
CA ALA A 35 -8.68 -0.37 -7.11
C ALA A 35 -7.68 0.52 -7.87
N GLY A 36 -6.88 1.27 -7.13
CA GLY A 36 -5.79 2.06 -7.69
C GLY A 36 -4.62 2.21 -6.73
N ILE A 37 -3.48 2.59 -7.29
CA ILE A 37 -2.27 2.87 -6.52
C ILE A 37 -1.59 4.15 -7.05
N ILE A 38 -1.26 5.08 -6.14
CA ILE A 38 -0.46 6.27 -6.46
C ILE A 38 1.01 5.94 -6.24
N ILE A 39 1.80 6.04 -7.32
CA ILE A 39 3.21 5.63 -7.35
C ILE A 39 4.11 6.85 -7.46
N HIS A 40 4.79 7.20 -6.36
CA HIS A 40 5.83 8.20 -6.32
C HIS A 40 7.06 7.64 -5.60
N GLN A 41 7.90 6.90 -6.35
CA GLN A 41 8.96 6.05 -5.78
C GLN A 41 10.28 6.77 -5.47
N ARG A 42 10.41 8.09 -5.76
CA ARG A 42 11.67 8.84 -5.58
C ARG A 42 12.26 8.74 -4.17
N ALA A 43 11.40 8.72 -3.14
CA ALA A 43 11.81 8.63 -1.74
C ALA A 43 11.79 7.20 -1.19
N SER A 44 11.68 6.19 -2.03
CA SER A 44 11.68 4.79 -1.58
C SER A 44 13.08 4.41 -1.10
N GLN A 45 13.15 3.82 0.10
CA GLN A 45 14.40 3.30 0.65
C GLN A 45 14.94 2.09 -0.14
N LEU A 46 14.10 1.49 -1.00
CA LEU A 46 14.52 0.41 -1.89
C LEU A 46 15.51 0.86 -2.95
N GLN A 47 15.52 2.14 -3.35
CA GLN A 47 16.39 2.61 -4.44
C GLN A 47 17.86 2.19 -4.27
N ASN A 48 18.34 2.16 -3.02
CA ASN A 48 19.73 1.84 -2.69
C ASN A 48 19.87 0.50 -1.96
N ALA A 49 18.85 -0.36 -1.99
CA ALA A 49 18.87 -1.64 -1.28
C ALA A 49 19.40 -2.77 -2.16
N LEU A 50 20.14 -3.70 -1.55
CA LEU A 50 20.55 -4.97 -2.12
C LEU A 50 19.97 -6.09 -1.25
N PHE A 51 19.32 -7.06 -1.87
CA PHE A 51 18.63 -8.14 -1.16
C PHE A 51 19.29 -9.51 -1.37
N ASN A 52 19.77 -10.08 -0.25
CA ASN A 52 20.31 -11.43 -0.18
C ASN A 52 19.50 -12.34 0.75
N ASN A 53 18.60 -11.75 1.55
CA ASN A 53 17.93 -12.42 2.67
C ASN A 53 16.39 -12.39 2.53
N VAL A 54 15.89 -12.41 1.31
CA VAL A 54 14.44 -12.44 1.04
C VAL A 54 14.10 -13.75 0.33
N LEU A 55 13.28 -14.56 0.97
CA LEU A 55 12.79 -15.79 0.37
C LEU A 55 12.00 -15.51 -0.90
N GLY A 56 12.32 -16.19 -1.98
CA GLY A 56 11.66 -16.03 -3.28
C GLY A 56 12.26 -14.96 -4.20
N LEU A 57 13.24 -14.18 -3.72
CA LEU A 57 14.05 -13.29 -4.55
C LEU A 57 15.44 -13.90 -4.80
N PRO A 58 15.98 -13.82 -6.02
CA PRO A 58 17.37 -14.18 -6.26
C PRO A 58 18.31 -13.35 -5.38
N PRO A 59 19.33 -13.96 -4.75
CA PRO A 59 20.37 -13.22 -4.05
C PRO A 59 21.01 -12.17 -4.95
N GLY A 60 21.34 -11.00 -4.42
CA GLY A 60 21.90 -9.89 -5.21
C GLY A 60 20.88 -9.05 -5.94
N LYS A 61 19.57 -9.24 -5.70
CA LYS A 61 18.52 -8.45 -6.33
C LYS A 61 18.55 -6.99 -5.84
N PHE A 62 18.65 -6.05 -6.77
CA PHE A 62 18.57 -4.62 -6.43
C PHE A 62 17.14 -4.17 -6.17
N GLY A 63 16.96 -3.34 -5.16
CA GLY A 63 15.65 -2.79 -4.82
C GLY A 63 15.09 -1.85 -5.88
N SER A 64 15.94 -1.14 -6.63
CA SER A 64 15.55 -0.36 -7.81
C SER A 64 14.86 -1.22 -8.87
N ASP A 65 15.39 -2.43 -9.13
CA ASP A 65 14.79 -3.36 -10.10
C ASP A 65 13.44 -3.87 -9.61
N ILE A 66 13.33 -4.19 -8.31
CA ILE A 66 12.06 -4.61 -7.70
C ILE A 66 10.97 -3.53 -7.87
N LEU A 67 11.35 -2.25 -7.73
CA LEU A 67 10.39 -1.13 -7.93
C LEU A 67 9.90 -1.05 -9.38
N ILE A 68 10.77 -1.30 -10.34
CA ILE A 68 10.42 -1.31 -11.77
C ILE A 68 9.60 -2.55 -12.12
N GLU A 69 10.07 -3.72 -11.69
CA GLU A 69 9.44 -5.01 -12.00
C GLU A 69 8.07 -5.14 -11.34
N GLY A 70 7.90 -4.65 -10.11
CA GLY A 70 6.61 -4.65 -9.43
C GLY A 70 5.52 -3.91 -10.20
N LYS A 71 5.85 -2.76 -10.81
CA LYS A 71 4.92 -2.03 -11.69
C LYS A 71 4.58 -2.83 -12.94
N LYS A 72 5.58 -3.44 -13.58
CA LYS A 72 5.37 -4.29 -14.75
C LYS A 72 4.52 -5.52 -14.42
N GLN A 73 4.80 -6.17 -13.28
CA GLN A 73 4.03 -7.31 -12.79
C GLN A 73 2.56 -6.93 -12.57
N LEU A 74 2.31 -5.81 -11.87
CA LEU A 74 0.95 -5.33 -11.63
C LEU A 74 0.21 -5.03 -12.94
N ALA A 75 0.86 -4.36 -13.89
CA ALA A 75 0.26 -4.04 -15.19
C ALA A 75 -0.03 -5.29 -16.04
N ALA A 76 0.85 -6.30 -15.98
CA ALA A 76 0.72 -7.51 -16.77
C ALA A 76 -0.34 -8.49 -16.24
N LEU A 77 -0.42 -8.63 -14.91
CA LEU A 77 -1.29 -9.62 -14.27
C LEU A 77 -2.65 -9.05 -13.84
N TYR A 78 -2.69 -7.78 -13.46
CA TYR A 78 -3.89 -7.13 -12.89
C TYR A 78 -4.07 -5.72 -13.47
N PRO A 79 -4.30 -5.61 -14.79
CA PRO A 79 -4.42 -4.33 -15.49
C PRO A 79 -5.61 -3.48 -15.01
N GLU A 80 -6.57 -4.08 -14.29
CA GLU A 80 -7.72 -3.41 -13.69
C GLU A 80 -7.32 -2.51 -12.51
N VAL A 81 -6.16 -2.74 -11.91
CA VAL A 81 -5.62 -1.86 -10.86
C VAL A 81 -4.97 -0.65 -11.51
N ALA A 82 -5.61 0.51 -11.37
CA ALA A 82 -5.11 1.75 -11.95
C ALA A 82 -3.78 2.17 -11.32
N GLN A 83 -2.73 2.32 -12.13
CA GLN A 83 -1.43 2.85 -11.69
C GLN A 83 -1.35 4.35 -12.01
N ILE A 84 -1.32 5.18 -10.97
CA ILE A 84 -1.22 6.65 -11.06
C ILE A 84 0.22 7.02 -10.75
N GLU A 85 0.98 7.36 -11.78
CA GLU A 85 2.41 7.62 -11.66
C GLU A 85 2.74 9.11 -11.58
N LYS A 86 3.88 9.42 -10.97
CA LYS A 86 4.46 10.78 -10.90
C LYS A 86 3.55 11.82 -10.22
N GLU A 87 2.74 11.37 -9.27
CA GLU A 87 1.93 12.23 -8.43
C GLU A 87 2.35 12.10 -6.96
N LYS A 88 2.50 13.25 -6.30
CA LYS A 88 2.82 13.32 -4.87
C LYS A 88 1.54 13.63 -4.10
N VAL A 89 1.19 12.78 -3.14
CA VAL A 89 0.08 13.01 -2.23
C VAL A 89 0.37 14.21 -1.33
N ILE A 90 -0.60 15.11 -1.18
CA ILE A 90 -0.52 16.34 -0.38
C ILE A 90 -1.50 16.27 0.79
N ALA A 91 -2.72 15.75 0.57
CA ALA A 91 -3.75 15.68 1.59
C ALA A 91 -4.57 14.39 1.47
N VAL A 92 -5.09 13.94 2.63
CA VAL A 92 -6.09 12.88 2.76
C VAL A 92 -7.11 13.39 3.76
N GLU A 93 -8.27 13.77 3.30
CA GLU A 93 -9.30 14.43 4.11
C GLU A 93 -10.59 13.60 4.10
N ASN A 94 -11.29 13.57 5.23
CA ASN A 94 -12.57 12.89 5.31
C ASN A 94 -13.61 13.56 4.37
N ASP A 95 -14.39 12.73 3.70
CA ASP A 95 -15.55 13.12 2.92
C ASP A 95 -16.77 12.30 3.37
N LYS A 96 -17.97 12.66 2.92
CA LYS A 96 -19.26 12.06 3.37
C LYS A 96 -19.28 10.52 3.31
N GLU A 97 -18.68 9.92 2.28
CA GLU A 97 -18.70 8.48 2.04
C GLU A 97 -17.31 7.85 1.93
N GLY A 98 -16.26 8.55 2.39
CA GLY A 98 -14.89 8.07 2.30
C GLY A 98 -13.87 9.18 2.48
N TYR A 99 -12.94 9.29 1.54
CA TYR A 99 -11.82 10.21 1.60
C TYR A 99 -11.61 10.93 0.28
N GLN A 100 -11.31 12.22 0.38
CA GLN A 100 -10.75 13.00 -0.72
C GLN A 100 -9.22 12.96 -0.61
N ILE A 101 -8.57 12.57 -1.70
CA ILE A 101 -7.11 12.50 -1.80
C ILE A 101 -6.64 13.56 -2.79
N THR A 102 -5.89 14.53 -2.31
CA THR A 102 -5.30 15.60 -3.14
C THR A 102 -3.85 15.30 -3.40
N THR A 103 -3.46 15.35 -4.67
CA THR A 103 -2.07 15.26 -5.12
C THR A 103 -1.61 16.62 -5.67
N ASN A 104 -0.35 16.71 -6.06
CA ASN A 104 0.18 17.89 -6.74
C ASN A 104 -0.38 18.11 -8.16
N LYS A 105 -1.23 17.20 -8.66
CA LYS A 105 -1.81 17.30 -10.01
C LYS A 105 -3.32 17.16 -10.04
N ASN A 106 -3.86 16.26 -9.23
CA ASN A 106 -5.25 15.85 -9.31
C ASN A 106 -5.87 15.67 -7.93
N THR A 107 -7.19 15.54 -7.93
CA THR A 107 -7.97 15.13 -6.76
C THR A 107 -8.73 13.85 -7.08
N TYR A 108 -8.70 12.92 -6.14
CA TYR A 108 -9.35 11.61 -6.21
C TYR A 108 -10.31 11.45 -5.04
N PHE A 109 -11.27 10.57 -5.21
CA PHE A 109 -12.14 10.10 -4.13
C PHE A 109 -11.96 8.60 -3.96
N SER A 110 -11.91 8.12 -2.71
CA SER A 110 -11.88 6.69 -2.42
C SER A 110 -12.67 6.36 -1.16
N LYS A 111 -13.45 5.25 -1.19
CA LYS A 111 -14.14 4.73 0.00
C LYS A 111 -13.16 4.21 1.05
N THR A 112 -12.08 3.61 0.59
CA THR A 112 -11.00 3.07 1.43
C THR A 112 -9.66 3.60 0.96
N VAL A 113 -8.81 4.00 1.89
CA VAL A 113 -7.45 4.48 1.63
C VAL A 113 -6.44 3.64 2.39
N VAL A 114 -5.35 3.26 1.71
CA VAL A 114 -4.22 2.55 2.33
C VAL A 114 -2.98 3.44 2.26
N ILE A 115 -2.50 3.89 3.42
CA ILE A 115 -1.27 4.67 3.54
C ILE A 115 -0.07 3.74 3.54
N ALA A 116 0.70 3.72 2.44
CA ALA A 116 1.90 2.91 2.25
C ALA A 116 3.14 3.78 1.96
N LEU A 117 3.22 4.92 2.66
CA LEU A 117 4.21 5.95 2.44
C LEU A 117 5.48 5.73 3.28
N ASN A 118 6.50 6.53 3.00
CA ASN A 118 7.73 6.58 3.79
C ASN A 118 7.44 7.11 5.21
N TYR A 119 8.20 6.63 6.19
CA TYR A 119 8.11 6.95 7.62
C TYR A 119 9.15 8.02 8.07
N ALA A 120 9.74 8.74 7.12
CA ALA A 120 10.70 9.80 7.41
C ALA A 120 10.01 11.13 7.70
N LYS A 121 10.66 11.97 8.50
CA LYS A 121 10.30 13.37 8.66
C LYS A 121 10.89 14.24 7.52
N PRO A 122 10.25 15.37 7.16
CA PRO A 122 8.93 15.79 7.62
C PRO A 122 7.80 14.95 6.98
N PHE A 123 6.78 14.60 7.79
CA PHE A 123 5.56 13.99 7.28
C PHE A 123 4.53 15.12 7.08
N SER A 124 4.21 15.43 5.86
CA SER A 124 3.46 16.64 5.47
C SER A 124 2.17 16.31 4.71
N ILE A 125 1.48 15.22 5.07
CA ILE A 125 0.19 14.88 4.46
C ILE A 125 -0.91 15.51 5.31
N LYS A 126 -1.56 16.55 4.79
CA LYS A 126 -2.68 17.24 5.45
C LYS A 126 -3.81 16.24 5.73
N GLY A 127 -4.42 16.36 6.90
CA GLY A 127 -5.51 15.51 7.38
C GLY A 127 -5.05 14.24 8.10
N LEU A 128 -3.73 13.97 8.15
CA LEU A 128 -3.17 12.82 8.88
C LEU A 128 -2.32 13.22 10.10
N GLU A 129 -2.20 14.50 10.40
CA GLU A 129 -1.30 15.04 11.44
C GLU A 129 -1.61 14.47 12.83
N SER A 130 -2.90 14.34 13.17
CA SER A 130 -3.35 13.84 14.48
C SER A 130 -3.01 12.37 14.74
N PHE A 131 -2.69 11.61 13.69
CA PHE A 131 -2.32 10.21 13.80
C PHE A 131 -0.81 9.98 13.88
N VAL A 132 0.01 11.04 13.69
CA VAL A 132 1.47 10.91 13.65
C VAL A 132 2.04 10.79 15.07
N ILE A 133 2.80 9.72 15.31
CA ILE A 133 3.55 9.50 16.54
C ILE A 133 4.99 9.05 16.24
N PRO A 134 5.92 9.15 17.20
CA PRO A 134 7.25 8.55 17.08
C PRO A 134 7.16 7.05 16.79
N HIS A 135 8.02 6.58 15.89
CA HIS A 135 8.04 5.17 15.51
C HIS A 135 8.57 4.29 16.64
N LYS A 136 7.73 3.38 17.17
CA LYS A 136 8.02 2.58 18.37
C LYS A 136 9.16 1.57 18.22
N LYS A 137 9.50 1.16 17.00
CA LYS A 137 10.47 0.10 16.69
C LYS A 137 11.69 0.58 15.89
N ALA A 138 11.76 1.86 15.51
CA ALA A 138 12.93 2.45 14.86
C ALA A 138 13.94 2.97 15.90
N ASN A 139 15.18 3.17 15.45
CA ASN A 139 16.19 3.84 16.29
C ASN A 139 15.71 5.29 16.56
N PRO A 140 15.59 5.72 17.84
CA PRO A 140 15.14 7.06 18.21
C PRO A 140 15.93 8.20 17.56
N ILE A 141 17.23 8.04 17.38
CA ILE A 141 18.12 9.04 16.75
C ILE A 141 17.68 9.37 15.32
N LYS A 142 17.02 8.43 14.63
CA LYS A 142 16.55 8.64 13.25
C LYS A 142 15.22 9.41 13.17
N GLU A 143 14.61 9.72 14.31
CA GLU A 143 13.34 10.45 14.41
C GLU A 143 12.25 9.99 13.44
N ARG A 144 12.15 8.68 13.23
CA ARG A 144 11.14 8.11 12.35
C ARG A 144 9.75 8.21 12.98
N ILE A 145 8.73 8.24 12.14
CA ILE A 145 7.33 8.34 12.57
C ILE A 145 6.54 7.09 12.18
N GLN A 146 5.43 6.89 12.84
CA GLN A 146 4.37 5.96 12.42
C GLN A 146 3.01 6.60 12.61
N LEU A 147 1.99 6.06 11.97
CA LEU A 147 0.60 6.42 12.23
C LEU A 147 0.03 5.54 13.34
N ILE A 148 -0.78 6.13 14.22
CA ILE A 148 -1.56 5.39 15.21
C ILE A 148 -2.49 4.44 14.46
N ASN A 149 -2.40 3.16 14.77
CA ASN A 149 -3.27 2.14 14.19
C ASN A 149 -3.40 0.95 15.14
N LYS A 150 -4.46 0.20 14.94
CA LYS A 150 -4.64 -1.13 15.53
C LYS A 150 -4.80 -2.12 14.38
N ASP A 151 -3.90 -3.09 14.29
CA ASP A 151 -3.90 -4.12 13.23
C ASP A 151 -4.05 -3.50 11.82
N HIS A 152 -3.21 -2.49 11.54
CA HIS A 152 -3.22 -1.70 10.30
C HIS A 152 -4.39 -0.71 10.13
N LEU A 153 -5.47 -0.81 10.90
CA LEU A 153 -6.61 0.10 10.82
C LEU A 153 -6.34 1.37 11.64
N ILE A 154 -6.36 2.54 11.00
CA ILE A 154 -6.28 3.85 11.64
C ILE A 154 -7.67 4.26 12.13
N GLN A 155 -8.63 4.25 11.22
CA GLN A 155 -10.06 4.48 11.45
C GLN A 155 -10.87 3.87 10.29
N LYS A 156 -12.19 3.88 10.38
CA LYS A 156 -13.07 3.29 9.36
C LYS A 156 -12.68 3.73 7.94
N GLY A 157 -12.30 2.78 7.09
CA GLY A 157 -11.90 3.02 5.71
C GLY A 157 -10.49 3.61 5.52
N LEU A 158 -9.72 3.81 6.60
CA LEU A 158 -8.35 4.32 6.53
C LEU A 158 -7.38 3.32 7.15
N TYR A 159 -6.51 2.79 6.33
CA TYR A 159 -5.50 1.79 6.71
C TYR A 159 -4.08 2.33 6.51
N CYS A 160 -3.11 1.69 7.14
CA CYS A 160 -1.70 1.90 6.84
C CYS A 160 -0.94 0.57 6.80
N CYS A 161 0.13 0.49 5.99
CA CYS A 161 0.95 -0.71 5.91
C CYS A 161 2.44 -0.38 5.75
N GLY A 162 3.29 -1.34 6.08
CA GLY A 162 4.74 -1.19 6.05
C GLY A 162 5.27 -0.40 7.25
N THR A 163 6.36 0.31 7.04
CA THR A 163 7.05 1.03 8.10
C THR A 163 6.21 2.16 8.70
N ILE A 164 5.37 2.80 7.93
CA ILE A 164 4.46 3.84 8.42
C ILE A 164 3.40 3.30 9.39
N ALA A 165 3.10 2.00 9.34
CA ALA A 165 2.23 1.31 10.29
C ALA A 165 2.95 0.84 11.56
N GLY A 166 4.25 1.17 11.73
CA GLY A 166 5.06 0.72 12.86
C GLY A 166 5.76 -0.61 12.64
N CYS A 167 5.74 -1.15 11.44
CA CYS A 167 6.49 -2.37 11.09
C CYS A 167 7.99 -2.10 11.01
N ARG A 168 8.82 -3.12 11.34
CA ARG A 168 10.27 -3.02 11.14
C ARG A 168 10.61 -2.94 9.66
N SER A 169 11.70 -2.23 9.35
CA SER A 169 12.19 -2.04 7.97
C SER A 169 12.88 -3.31 7.45
N GLN A 170 12.06 -4.30 7.07
CA GLN A 170 12.48 -5.53 6.38
C GLN A 170 11.54 -5.78 5.21
N PHE A 171 12.07 -6.26 4.08
CA PHE A 171 11.31 -6.50 2.87
C PHE A 171 10.09 -7.41 3.13
N ALA A 172 10.34 -8.61 3.67
CA ALA A 172 9.28 -9.59 3.93
C ALA A 172 8.21 -9.08 4.91
N ILE A 173 8.61 -8.31 5.94
CA ILE A 173 7.68 -7.68 6.88
C ILE A 173 6.82 -6.64 6.18
N ALA A 174 7.42 -5.80 5.35
CA ALA A 174 6.69 -4.78 4.60
C ALA A 174 5.74 -5.41 3.58
N ALA A 175 6.17 -6.44 2.86
CA ALA A 175 5.33 -7.18 1.93
C ALA A 175 4.17 -7.87 2.65
N GLY A 176 4.43 -8.60 3.73
CA GLY A 176 3.41 -9.24 4.56
C GLY A 176 2.38 -8.27 5.11
N SER A 177 2.83 -7.09 5.57
CA SER A 177 1.95 -6.01 6.03
C SER A 177 1.01 -5.51 4.92
N GLY A 178 1.50 -5.32 3.69
CA GLY A 178 0.68 -4.94 2.55
C GLY A 178 -0.32 -6.02 2.16
N ALA A 179 0.10 -7.29 2.17
CA ALA A 179 -0.77 -8.44 1.90
C ALA A 179 -1.88 -8.57 2.96
N SER A 180 -1.56 -8.35 4.24
CA SER A 180 -2.54 -8.38 5.33
C SER A 180 -3.66 -7.35 5.10
N VAL A 181 -3.30 -6.08 4.87
CA VAL A 181 -4.28 -5.02 4.61
C VAL A 181 -5.15 -5.33 3.39
N ALA A 182 -4.57 -5.85 2.32
CA ALA A 182 -5.34 -6.24 1.14
C ALA A 182 -6.34 -7.35 1.46
N THR A 183 -5.94 -8.35 2.25
CA THR A 183 -6.80 -9.46 2.67
C THR A 183 -7.94 -8.99 3.56
N ASP A 184 -7.67 -8.03 4.47
CA ASP A 184 -8.71 -7.42 5.31
C ASP A 184 -9.74 -6.67 4.45
N ILE A 185 -9.30 -5.90 3.45
CA ILE A 185 -10.19 -5.18 2.54
C ILE A 185 -11.04 -6.17 1.72
N LEU A 186 -10.44 -7.23 1.19
CA LEU A 186 -11.16 -8.28 0.46
C LEU A 186 -12.17 -9.00 1.34
N THR A 187 -11.83 -9.26 2.61
CA THR A 187 -12.73 -9.83 3.61
C THR A 187 -13.93 -8.91 3.88
N LEU A 188 -13.71 -7.59 3.99
CA LEU A 188 -14.81 -6.63 4.08
C LEU A 188 -15.71 -6.64 2.85
N TRP A 189 -15.14 -6.69 1.66
CA TRP A 189 -15.93 -6.78 0.42
C TRP A 189 -16.71 -8.09 0.31
N ASN A 190 -16.24 -9.16 0.96
CA ASN A 190 -16.89 -10.45 1.05
C ASN A 190 -17.83 -10.56 2.29
N ASN A 191 -18.40 -9.43 2.74
CA ASN A 191 -19.32 -9.35 3.87
C ASN A 191 -18.76 -9.92 5.18
N GLY A 192 -17.45 -9.77 5.41
CA GLY A 192 -16.76 -10.27 6.59
C GLY A 192 -16.39 -11.76 6.55
N ASN A 193 -16.72 -12.47 5.48
CA ASN A 193 -16.33 -13.87 5.33
C ASN A 193 -14.83 -13.97 5.07
N HIS A 194 -14.17 -14.89 5.76
CA HIS A 194 -12.73 -15.14 5.58
C HIS A 194 -12.34 -15.25 4.10
N THR A 195 -11.42 -14.42 3.69
CA THR A 195 -11.00 -14.35 2.30
C THR A 195 -9.49 -14.54 2.18
N LYS A 196 -9.09 -15.47 1.34
CA LYS A 196 -7.72 -15.62 0.85
C LYS A 196 -7.74 -15.68 -0.67
N VAL A 197 -6.77 -15.08 -1.30
CA VAL A 197 -6.62 -15.12 -2.76
C VAL A 197 -5.25 -15.66 -3.13
N HIS A 198 -5.29 -16.67 -4.00
CA HIS A 198 -4.13 -17.24 -4.65
C HIS A 198 -4.53 -17.56 -6.09
N ASP A 199 -3.67 -17.25 -7.02
CA ASP A 199 -3.86 -17.66 -8.40
C ASP A 199 -3.68 -19.18 -8.47
N LYS A 200 -4.57 -19.86 -9.20
CA LYS A 200 -4.52 -21.32 -9.30
C LYS A 200 -3.45 -21.74 -10.29
N LYS A 201 -2.73 -22.83 -9.95
CA LYS A 201 -1.86 -23.50 -10.91
C LYS A 201 -2.71 -23.96 -12.10
N PRO A 202 -2.29 -23.69 -13.36
CA PRO A 202 -2.98 -24.27 -14.52
C PRO A 202 -3.03 -25.78 -14.40
N ILE A 203 -4.21 -26.37 -14.62
CA ILE A 203 -4.37 -27.83 -14.75
C ILE A 203 -4.10 -28.12 -16.21
N PHE A 204 -2.94 -28.72 -16.48
CA PHE A 204 -2.56 -29.25 -17.79
C PHE A 204 -3.09 -30.66 -17.94
#